data_4db2787eba19fd3fea0a1aec763bbe35
#
_entry.id   4db2787eba19fd3fea0a1aec763bbe35
#
_cell.length_a   1.000
_cell.length_b   1.000
_cell.length_c   1.000
_cell.angle_alpha   90.00
_cell.angle_beta   90.00
_cell.angle_gamma   90.00
#
_symmetry.space_group_name_H-M   'P 1'
#
loop_
_entity.id
_entity.type
_entity.pdbx_description
1 polymer ?
#
loop_
_entity_poly.entity_id
_entity_poly.type
_entity_poly.pdbx_seq_one_letter_code
_entity_poly.pdbx_strand_id
1 'polypeptide(L)'
;MKAVIFVKRSVRFPGKHSVLVNGLGLTEGIARKLSGSGLFDETIIFSRDRDFESAYGRIVVDDSGGIILDSVIMAVQKFGDIFAFAWDMPFIRLHIVSAMLLKFDGKSLCPRSSNNVLQTLHCIYAKRDLKALKEYAGNGGKSMHGFIEGNGIMMDYEAKDEICFDNINFPSDLVRLNL
;
A
#
# COMPACT_ATOMS: atom_id res chain seq x y z
N MET A 1 -1.87 11.14 -9.95
CA MET A 1 -1.12 10.35 -8.92
C MET A 1 -1.13 8.88 -9.29
N LYS A 2 -0.09 8.11 -8.96
CA LYS A 2 -0.03 6.67 -9.26
C LYS A 2 -0.41 5.84 -8.05
N ALA A 3 -1.20 4.76 -8.27
CA ALA A 3 -1.37 3.71 -7.28
C ALA A 3 -0.17 2.76 -7.33
N VAL A 4 0.44 2.44 -6.18
CA VAL A 4 1.58 1.53 -6.10
C VAL A 4 1.27 0.41 -5.10
N ILE A 5 1.13 -0.81 -5.62
CA ILE A 5 0.89 -2.01 -4.83
C ILE A 5 2.25 -2.64 -4.52
N PHE A 6 2.62 -2.66 -3.24
CA PHE A 6 3.87 -3.27 -2.79
C PHE A 6 3.68 -4.77 -2.56
N VAL A 7 4.38 -5.58 -3.37
CA VAL A 7 4.32 -7.05 -3.31
C VAL A 7 5.58 -7.62 -2.73
N LYS A 8 5.44 -8.44 -1.67
CA LYS A 8 6.53 -9.17 -1.03
C LYS A 8 6.14 -10.63 -0.84
N ARG A 9 7.07 -11.56 -1.09
CA ARG A 9 6.83 -12.97 -0.79
C ARG A 9 6.46 -13.15 0.69
N SER A 10 5.36 -13.87 0.93
CA SER A 10 4.95 -14.21 2.29
C SER A 10 5.73 -15.43 2.77
N VAL A 11 6.43 -15.29 3.90
CA VAL A 11 7.10 -16.40 4.57
C VAL A 11 6.13 -17.17 5.47
N ARG A 12 5.17 -16.46 6.07
CA ARG A 12 4.20 -17.05 7.01
C ARG A 12 3.05 -17.79 6.33
N PHE A 13 2.77 -17.47 5.09
CA PHE A 13 1.75 -18.11 4.27
C PHE A 13 2.33 -18.36 2.88
N PRO A 14 3.13 -19.44 2.69
CA PRO A 14 3.61 -19.84 1.37
C PRO A 14 2.44 -20.04 0.41
N GLY A 15 2.54 -19.55 -0.83
CA GLY A 15 1.44 -19.62 -1.79
C GLY A 15 0.31 -18.61 -1.59
N LYS A 16 0.39 -17.67 -0.64
CA LYS A 16 -0.60 -16.63 -0.39
C LYS A 16 -0.98 -15.85 -1.66
N HIS A 17 -0.06 -15.62 -2.58
CA HIS A 17 -0.31 -14.94 -3.85
C HIS A 17 -1.26 -15.71 -4.78
N SER A 18 -1.33 -17.04 -4.62
CA SER A 18 -2.24 -17.91 -5.37
C SER A 18 -3.64 -18.03 -4.75
N VAL A 19 -3.87 -17.42 -3.57
CA VAL A 19 -5.19 -17.39 -2.94
C VAL A 19 -6.12 -16.56 -3.79
N LEU A 20 -7.25 -17.18 -4.19
CA LEU A 20 -8.28 -16.50 -4.96
C LEU A 20 -9.33 -15.88 -4.06
N VAL A 21 -9.59 -14.59 -4.26
CA VAL A 21 -10.71 -13.87 -3.66
C VAL A 21 -11.59 -13.39 -4.81
N ASN A 22 -12.84 -13.83 -4.82
CA ASN A 22 -13.78 -13.59 -5.93
C ASN A 22 -13.21 -14.00 -7.31
N GLY A 23 -12.51 -15.13 -7.37
CA GLY A 23 -11.94 -15.68 -8.60
C GLY A 23 -10.65 -15.03 -9.11
N LEU A 24 -10.07 -14.09 -8.35
CA LEU A 24 -8.81 -13.44 -8.68
C LEU A 24 -7.80 -13.59 -7.54
N GLY A 25 -6.52 -13.69 -7.90
CA GLY A 25 -5.44 -13.58 -6.91
C GLY A 25 -5.51 -12.25 -6.16
N LEU A 26 -5.03 -12.23 -4.91
CA LEU A 26 -5.13 -11.05 -4.04
C LEU A 26 -4.61 -9.77 -4.70
N THR A 27 -3.41 -9.80 -5.26
CA THR A 27 -2.80 -8.64 -5.93
C THR A 27 -3.60 -8.25 -7.17
N GLU A 28 -4.05 -9.23 -7.97
CA GLU A 28 -4.83 -8.99 -9.18
C GLU A 28 -6.20 -8.36 -8.88
N GLY A 29 -6.86 -8.81 -7.82
CA GLY A 29 -8.13 -8.21 -7.35
C GLY A 29 -7.97 -6.75 -6.98
N ILE A 30 -6.89 -6.41 -6.25
CA ILE A 30 -6.54 -5.04 -5.87
C ILE A 30 -6.20 -4.22 -7.12
N ALA A 31 -5.33 -4.72 -7.99
CA ALA A 31 -4.89 -4.03 -9.21
C ALA A 31 -6.07 -3.73 -10.12
N ARG A 32 -6.97 -4.71 -10.36
CA ARG A 32 -8.20 -4.52 -11.14
C ARG A 32 -9.10 -3.44 -10.55
N LYS A 33 -9.29 -3.45 -9.23
CA LYS A 33 -10.12 -2.45 -8.54
C LYS A 33 -9.55 -1.04 -8.70
N LEU A 34 -8.23 -0.87 -8.52
CA LEU A 34 -7.58 0.42 -8.59
C LEU A 34 -7.50 0.94 -10.03
N SER A 35 -7.13 0.11 -11.01
CA SER A 35 -7.05 0.50 -12.42
C SER A 35 -8.42 0.84 -13.01
N GLY A 36 -9.48 0.12 -12.59
CA GLY A 36 -10.85 0.39 -13.03
C GLY A 36 -11.53 1.56 -12.32
N SER A 37 -10.91 2.15 -11.28
CA SER A 37 -11.54 3.20 -10.47
C SER A 37 -11.58 4.58 -11.12
N GLY A 38 -10.70 4.86 -12.07
CA GLY A 38 -10.49 6.19 -12.64
C GLY A 38 -9.83 7.19 -11.69
N LEU A 39 -9.41 6.77 -10.49
CA LEU A 39 -8.80 7.65 -9.47
C LEU A 39 -7.30 7.88 -9.67
N PHE A 40 -6.64 7.04 -10.47
CA PHE A 40 -5.20 7.05 -10.65
C PHE A 40 -4.82 7.10 -12.13
N ASP A 41 -3.72 7.80 -12.44
CA ASP A 41 -3.15 7.86 -13.79
C ASP A 41 -2.64 6.49 -14.23
N GLU A 42 -2.16 5.69 -13.27
CA GLU A 42 -1.57 4.38 -13.52
C GLU A 42 -1.59 3.54 -12.22
N THR A 43 -1.81 2.23 -12.37
CA THR A 43 -1.61 1.23 -11.30
C THR A 43 -0.30 0.49 -11.54
N ILE A 44 0.59 0.52 -10.55
CA ILE A 44 1.90 -0.11 -10.57
C ILE A 44 1.93 -1.23 -9.54
N ILE A 45 2.42 -2.38 -9.94
CA ILE A 45 2.77 -3.49 -9.04
C ILE A 45 4.27 -3.44 -8.83
N PHE A 46 4.69 -3.06 -7.63
CA PHE A 46 6.09 -2.92 -7.25
C PHE A 46 6.53 -4.18 -6.52
N SER A 47 7.16 -5.10 -7.25
CA SER A 47 7.45 -6.46 -6.82
C SER A 47 8.94 -6.76 -6.83
N ARG A 48 9.41 -7.51 -5.84
CA ARG A 48 10.75 -8.12 -5.87
C ARG A 48 10.80 -9.41 -6.68
N ASP A 49 9.65 -9.96 -7.01
CA ASP A 49 9.54 -11.11 -7.89
C ASP A 49 9.55 -10.61 -9.34
N ARG A 50 10.58 -11.00 -10.10
CA ARG A 50 10.75 -10.61 -11.50
C ARG A 50 9.81 -11.35 -12.44
N ASP A 51 9.35 -12.52 -12.01
CA ASP A 51 8.47 -13.38 -12.78
C ASP A 51 6.98 -13.11 -12.46
N PHE A 52 6.70 -12.06 -11.68
CA PHE A 52 5.34 -11.66 -11.37
C PHE A 52 4.65 -11.11 -12.61
N GLU A 53 3.47 -11.60 -12.93
CA GLU A 53 2.65 -11.13 -14.05
C GLU A 53 1.34 -10.52 -13.55
N SER A 54 0.79 -9.55 -14.28
CA SER A 54 -0.50 -8.94 -14.01
C SER A 54 -1.17 -8.45 -15.30
N ALA A 55 -2.49 -8.64 -15.36
CA ALA A 55 -3.33 -8.10 -16.43
C ALA A 55 -3.82 -6.67 -16.14
N TYR A 56 -3.70 -6.17 -14.90
CA TYR A 56 -4.34 -4.93 -14.43
C TYR A 56 -3.39 -3.87 -13.93
N GLY A 57 -2.09 -4.17 -13.86
CA GLY A 57 -1.10 -3.21 -13.41
C GLY A 57 0.24 -3.38 -14.11
N ARG A 58 0.97 -2.29 -14.32
CA ARG A 58 2.33 -2.35 -14.84
C ARG A 58 3.27 -2.86 -13.75
N ILE A 59 4.02 -3.90 -14.06
CA ILE A 59 5.01 -4.46 -13.14
C ILE A 59 6.29 -3.65 -13.20
N VAL A 60 6.82 -3.32 -12.04
CA VAL A 60 8.11 -2.68 -11.87
C VAL A 60 8.88 -3.41 -10.79
N VAL A 61 10.12 -3.76 -11.08
CA VAL A 61 10.96 -4.49 -10.13
C VAL A 61 11.38 -3.57 -8.98
N ASP A 62 11.21 -4.06 -7.75
CA ASP A 62 11.73 -3.44 -6.53
C ASP A 62 13.15 -3.93 -6.27
N ASP A 63 14.12 -3.16 -6.71
CA ASP A 63 15.56 -3.44 -6.52
C ASP A 63 16.12 -2.77 -5.23
N SER A 64 15.27 -2.25 -4.33
CA SER A 64 15.71 -1.55 -3.10
C SER A 64 16.55 -2.44 -2.17
N GLY A 65 16.35 -3.76 -2.23
CA GLY A 65 17.11 -4.76 -1.45
C GLY A 65 16.85 -4.75 0.07
N GLY A 66 16.22 -3.70 0.59
CA GLY A 66 16.06 -3.44 2.01
C GLY A 66 14.68 -3.76 2.60
N ILE A 67 14.28 -2.96 3.56
CA ILE A 67 12.97 -3.02 4.22
C ILE A 67 11.90 -2.28 3.39
N ILE A 68 10.65 -2.28 3.84
CA ILE A 68 9.55 -1.59 3.13
C ILE A 68 9.78 -0.08 2.99
N LEU A 69 10.46 0.55 3.93
CA LEU A 69 10.84 1.95 3.87
C LEU A 69 11.69 2.25 2.62
N ASP A 70 12.66 1.37 2.30
CA ASP A 70 13.53 1.54 1.13
C ASP A 70 12.73 1.39 -0.16
N SER A 71 11.78 0.45 -0.20
CA SER A 71 10.85 0.27 -1.32
C SER A 71 9.99 1.53 -1.54
N VAL A 72 9.47 2.14 -0.47
CA VAL A 72 8.66 3.37 -0.55
C VAL A 72 9.52 4.55 -1.04
N ILE A 73 10.74 4.72 -0.49
CA ILE A 73 11.68 5.76 -0.94
C ILE A 73 11.96 5.63 -2.44
N MET A 74 12.25 4.41 -2.92
CA MET A 74 12.50 4.14 -4.33
C MET A 74 11.26 4.45 -5.18
N ALA A 75 10.07 4.03 -4.76
CA ALA A 75 8.83 4.30 -5.47
C ALA A 75 8.53 5.80 -5.58
N VAL A 76 8.66 6.56 -4.47
CA VAL A 76 8.47 8.02 -4.48
C VAL A 76 9.50 8.71 -5.36
N GLN A 77 10.76 8.27 -5.32
CA GLN A 77 11.82 8.81 -6.17
C GLN A 77 11.53 8.57 -7.65
N LYS A 78 11.00 7.41 -8.02
CA LYS A 78 10.77 6.98 -9.40
C LYS A 78 9.47 7.54 -9.98
N PHE A 79 8.42 7.65 -9.15
CA PHE A 79 7.06 7.92 -9.64
C PHE A 79 6.49 9.27 -9.17
N GLY A 80 7.14 9.97 -8.25
CA GLY A 80 6.60 11.19 -7.65
C GLY A 80 5.66 10.88 -6.48
N ASP A 81 4.55 11.62 -6.38
CA ASP A 81 3.50 11.34 -5.40
C ASP A 81 2.86 9.98 -5.70
N ILE A 82 2.80 9.11 -4.69
CA ILE A 82 2.21 7.78 -4.81
C ILE A 82 1.14 7.55 -3.75
N PHE A 83 0.13 6.76 -4.09
CA PHE A 83 -0.72 6.11 -3.10
C PHE A 83 -0.23 4.68 -2.94
N ALA A 84 0.31 4.36 -1.77
CA ALA A 84 0.83 3.04 -1.43
C ALA A 84 -0.27 2.10 -0.98
N PHE A 85 -0.27 0.88 -1.50
CA PHE A 85 -1.19 -0.19 -1.11
C PHE A 85 -0.42 -1.46 -0.75
N ALA A 86 -0.88 -2.17 0.27
CA ALA A 86 -0.42 -3.52 0.55
C ALA A 86 -1.13 -4.51 -0.38
N TRP A 87 -0.40 -5.50 -0.88
CA TRP A 87 -0.95 -6.54 -1.76
C TRP A 87 -1.88 -7.54 -1.07
N ASP A 88 -1.94 -7.51 0.24
CA ASP A 88 -2.68 -8.43 1.10
C ASP A 88 -3.86 -7.79 1.84
N MET A 89 -4.28 -6.59 1.41
CA MET A 89 -5.46 -5.87 1.87
C MET A 89 -6.55 -5.88 0.79
N PRO A 90 -7.34 -6.95 0.61
CA PRO A 90 -8.26 -7.08 -0.54
C PRO A 90 -9.51 -6.21 -0.47
N PHE A 91 -9.84 -5.68 0.72
CA PHE A 91 -11.10 -4.97 0.96
C PHE A 91 -11.03 -3.46 0.75
N ILE A 92 -10.07 -2.98 -0.04
CA ILE A 92 -9.94 -1.55 -0.35
C ILE A 92 -11.29 -0.94 -0.70
N ARG A 93 -11.64 0.19 -0.05
CA ARG A 93 -12.86 0.96 -0.29
C ARG A 93 -12.53 2.25 -1.06
N LEU A 94 -13.04 2.36 -2.28
CA LEU A 94 -12.70 3.48 -3.17
C LEU A 94 -13.16 4.84 -2.64
N HIS A 95 -14.24 4.90 -1.85
CA HIS A 95 -14.65 6.16 -1.23
C HIS A 95 -13.63 6.70 -0.22
N ILE A 96 -12.92 5.81 0.51
CA ILE A 96 -11.82 6.19 1.41
C ILE A 96 -10.64 6.70 0.60
N VAL A 97 -10.26 5.97 -0.46
CA VAL A 97 -9.20 6.38 -1.38
C VAL A 97 -9.51 7.76 -1.97
N SER A 98 -10.74 7.98 -2.46
CA SER A 98 -11.18 9.26 -2.99
C SER A 98 -11.13 10.38 -1.95
N ALA A 99 -11.58 10.12 -0.70
CA ALA A 99 -11.53 11.11 0.38
C ALA A 99 -10.08 11.50 0.73
N MET A 100 -9.15 10.54 0.71
CA MET A 100 -7.73 10.83 0.90
C MET A 100 -7.14 11.67 -0.24
N LEU A 101 -7.47 11.33 -1.49
CA LEU A 101 -7.01 12.10 -2.66
C LEU A 101 -7.52 13.53 -2.62
N LEU A 102 -8.78 13.76 -2.23
CA LEU A 102 -9.37 15.09 -2.07
C LEU A 102 -8.72 15.90 -0.93
N LYS A 103 -8.25 15.23 0.13
CA LYS A 103 -7.61 15.87 1.28
C LYS A 103 -6.10 16.09 1.08
N PHE A 104 -5.52 15.50 0.07
CA PHE A 104 -4.10 15.58 -0.22
C PHE A 104 -3.68 17.00 -0.65
N ASP A 105 -2.82 17.63 0.15
CA ASP A 105 -2.29 18.98 -0.06
C ASP A 105 -0.81 19.02 -0.50
N GLY A 106 -0.28 17.85 -0.91
CA GLY A 106 1.14 17.67 -1.25
C GLY A 106 2.01 17.25 -0.06
N LYS A 107 1.44 16.91 1.11
CA LYS A 107 2.13 16.32 2.26
C LYS A 107 1.69 14.86 2.44
N SER A 108 2.59 13.99 2.86
CA SER A 108 2.26 12.57 3.10
C SER A 108 1.07 12.43 4.04
N LEU A 109 0.08 11.64 3.65
CA LEU A 109 -1.21 11.50 4.33
C LEU A 109 -1.48 10.03 4.62
N CYS A 110 -1.61 9.68 5.91
CA CYS A 110 -1.82 8.31 6.37
C CYS A 110 -3.13 8.17 7.14
N PRO A 111 -3.94 7.15 6.86
CA PRO A 111 -5.13 6.86 7.64
C PRO A 111 -4.74 6.23 8.98
N ARG A 112 -5.51 6.59 10.01
CA ARG A 112 -5.39 6.06 11.37
C ARG A 112 -6.72 5.41 11.76
N SER A 113 -6.68 4.12 12.10
CA SER A 113 -7.86 3.38 12.55
C SER A 113 -8.34 3.82 13.93
N SER A 114 -9.55 3.41 14.32
CA SER A 114 -10.14 3.70 15.64
C SER A 114 -9.26 3.19 16.80
N ASN A 115 -8.49 2.13 16.56
CA ASN A 115 -7.52 1.58 17.52
C ASN A 115 -6.16 2.32 17.49
N ASN A 116 -6.12 3.51 16.88
CA ASN A 116 -4.91 4.35 16.79
C ASN A 116 -3.78 3.74 15.95
N VAL A 117 -4.07 2.79 15.06
CA VAL A 117 -3.09 2.13 14.20
C VAL A 117 -2.97 2.86 12.86
N LEU A 118 -1.76 3.28 12.51
CA LEU A 118 -1.46 3.88 11.22
C LEU A 118 -1.37 2.82 10.12
N GLN A 119 -2.10 3.04 9.01
CA GLN A 119 -2.16 2.13 7.87
C GLN A 119 -1.15 2.55 6.80
N THR A 120 0.12 2.36 7.10
CA THR A 120 1.24 2.88 6.30
C THR A 120 1.36 2.32 4.89
N LEU A 121 0.71 1.20 4.59
CA LEU A 121 0.52 0.68 3.22
C LEU A 121 -0.93 0.81 2.75
N HIS A 122 -1.60 1.86 3.16
CA HIS A 122 -2.79 2.48 2.60
C HIS A 122 -2.66 4.00 2.72
N CYS A 123 -1.54 4.56 2.25
CA CYS A 123 -1.05 5.88 2.61
C CYS A 123 -0.57 6.63 1.35
N ILE A 124 -0.78 7.93 1.30
CA ILE A 124 -0.17 8.78 0.27
C ILE A 124 1.21 9.21 0.75
N TYR A 125 2.23 8.94 -0.05
CA TYR A 125 3.59 9.44 0.17
C TYR A 125 3.89 10.52 -0.86
N ALA A 126 4.17 11.73 -0.35
CA ALA A 126 4.41 12.90 -1.17
C ALA A 126 5.88 13.00 -1.62
N LYS A 127 6.08 13.37 -2.89
CA LYS A 127 7.43 13.64 -3.44
C LYS A 127 8.18 14.73 -2.67
N ARG A 128 7.46 15.74 -2.17
CA ARG A 128 8.07 16.82 -1.38
C ARG A 128 8.70 16.31 -0.08
N ASP A 129 8.20 15.19 0.47
CA ASP A 129 8.72 14.60 1.71
C ASP A 129 9.87 13.61 1.46
N LEU A 130 10.28 13.40 0.19
CA LEU A 130 11.33 12.44 -0.18
C LEU A 130 12.67 12.71 0.52
N LYS A 131 13.03 13.99 0.70
CA LYS A 131 14.25 14.36 1.41
C LYS A 131 14.17 13.92 2.87
N ALA A 132 13.07 14.22 3.55
CA ALA A 132 12.83 13.82 4.95
C ALA A 132 12.77 12.29 5.10
N LEU A 133 12.16 11.56 4.14
CA LEU A 133 12.17 10.09 4.12
C LEU A 133 13.59 9.53 4.08
N LYS A 134 14.44 10.09 3.21
CA LYS A 134 15.85 9.66 3.07
C LYS A 134 16.67 9.99 4.32
N GLU A 135 16.49 11.17 4.88
CA GLU A 135 17.16 11.60 6.12
C GLU A 135 16.75 10.71 7.30
N TYR A 136 15.45 10.42 7.43
CA TYR A 136 14.94 9.49 8.45
C TYR A 136 15.57 8.09 8.32
N ALA A 137 15.63 7.53 7.12
CA ALA A 137 16.27 6.24 6.87
C ALA A 137 17.78 6.29 7.15
N GLY A 138 18.48 7.35 6.70
CA GLY A 138 19.91 7.55 6.91
C GLY A 138 20.30 7.71 8.39
N ASN A 139 19.40 8.22 9.22
CA ASN A 139 19.54 8.33 10.66
C ASN A 139 19.13 7.05 11.43
N GLY A 140 18.98 5.92 10.72
CA GLY A 140 18.65 4.63 11.32
C GLY A 140 17.16 4.37 11.53
N GLY A 141 16.28 5.23 11.01
CA GLY A 141 14.83 4.97 10.98
C GLY A 141 14.51 3.76 10.12
N LYS A 142 13.66 2.85 10.65
CA LYS A 142 13.32 1.58 9.97
C LYS A 142 11.81 1.40 9.78
N SER A 143 11.00 2.25 10.37
CA SER A 143 9.55 2.10 10.43
C SER A 143 8.85 3.21 9.65
N MET A 144 7.95 2.82 8.74
CA MET A 144 7.05 3.77 8.08
C MET A 144 6.15 4.49 9.09
N HIS A 145 5.74 3.78 10.16
CA HIS A 145 4.97 4.32 11.26
C HIS A 145 5.68 5.51 11.91
N GLY A 146 6.94 5.32 12.35
CA GLY A 146 7.72 6.39 12.98
C GLY A 146 7.99 7.58 12.04
N PHE A 147 8.11 7.34 10.73
CA PHE A 147 8.21 8.44 9.77
C PHE A 147 6.91 9.27 9.73
N ILE A 148 5.77 8.62 9.63
CA ILE A 148 4.46 9.31 9.55
C ILE A 148 4.15 10.07 10.84
N GLU A 149 4.42 9.50 12.01
CA GLU A 149 4.24 10.18 13.29
C GLU A 149 5.03 11.49 13.40
N GLY A 150 6.24 11.50 12.84
CA GLY A 150 7.10 12.70 12.87
C GLY A 150 6.85 13.71 11.74
N ASN A 151 6.31 13.28 10.59
CA ASN A 151 6.32 14.10 9.36
C ASN A 151 5.01 14.10 8.58
N GLY A 152 4.12 13.13 8.79
CA GLY A 152 2.90 12.97 8.01
C GLY A 152 1.69 13.72 8.58
N ILE A 153 0.61 13.73 7.82
CA ILE A 153 -0.72 14.12 8.27
C ILE A 153 -1.52 12.84 8.52
N MET A 154 -2.18 12.75 9.66
CA MET A 154 -3.04 11.62 10.00
C MET A 154 -4.50 11.95 9.74
N MET A 155 -5.24 10.97 9.21
CA MET A 155 -6.67 11.07 8.94
C MET A 155 -7.40 9.93 9.65
N ASP A 156 -8.33 10.26 10.54
CA ASP A 156 -9.11 9.28 11.29
C ASP A 156 -10.24 8.70 10.43
N TYR A 157 -10.57 7.43 10.67
CA TYR A 157 -11.66 6.70 10.00
C TYR A 157 -12.71 6.24 10.98
N GLU A 158 -13.94 6.10 10.47
CA GLU A 158 -15.02 5.48 11.21
C GLU A 158 -14.81 3.95 11.32
N ALA A 159 -15.22 3.35 12.44
CA ALA A 159 -15.06 1.92 12.71
C ALA A 159 -15.68 1.01 11.63
N LYS A 160 -16.77 1.43 10.99
CA LYS A 160 -17.41 0.68 9.89
C LYS A 160 -16.51 0.48 8.66
N ASP A 161 -15.47 1.30 8.50
CA ASP A 161 -14.57 1.25 7.36
C ASP A 161 -13.28 0.47 7.64
N GLU A 162 -13.08 0.01 8.88
CA GLU A 162 -11.83 -0.67 9.29
C GLU A 162 -11.54 -1.96 8.56
N ILE A 163 -12.56 -2.66 8.07
CA ILE A 163 -12.38 -3.87 7.27
C ILE A 163 -11.48 -3.65 6.03
N CYS A 164 -11.42 -2.42 5.50
CA CYS A 164 -10.57 -2.13 4.35
C CYS A 164 -9.07 -2.23 4.65
N PHE A 165 -8.70 -2.24 5.93
CA PHE A 165 -7.33 -2.36 6.41
C PHE A 165 -6.98 -3.78 6.87
N ASP A 166 -7.92 -4.72 6.81
CA ASP A 166 -7.68 -6.11 7.18
C ASP A 166 -6.72 -6.79 6.21
N ASN A 167 -5.65 -7.35 6.78
CA ASN A 167 -4.68 -8.13 6.05
C ASN A 167 -5.03 -9.62 6.08
N ILE A 168 -4.78 -10.31 4.98
CA ILE A 168 -4.74 -11.77 4.95
C ILE A 168 -3.29 -12.20 5.25
N ASN A 169 -3.00 -12.63 6.46
CA ASN A 169 -1.66 -13.04 6.89
C ASN A 169 -1.51 -14.55 7.09
N PHE A 170 -2.63 -15.23 7.39
CA PHE A 170 -2.71 -16.66 7.66
C PHE A 170 -3.90 -17.28 6.92
N PRO A 171 -3.89 -18.61 6.64
CA PRO A 171 -5.05 -19.30 6.08
C PRO A 171 -6.34 -19.11 6.90
N SER A 172 -6.23 -18.98 8.23
CA SER A 172 -7.37 -18.71 9.11
C SER A 172 -8.06 -17.36 8.86
N ASP A 173 -7.35 -16.39 8.29
CA ASP A 173 -7.95 -15.09 7.93
C ASP A 173 -8.98 -15.23 6.82
N LEU A 174 -8.81 -16.20 5.91
CA LEU A 174 -9.77 -16.50 4.85
C LEU A 174 -11.12 -16.94 5.46
N VAL A 175 -11.07 -17.79 6.49
CA VAL A 175 -12.28 -18.25 7.20
C VAL A 175 -12.91 -17.08 7.97
N ARG A 176 -12.11 -16.30 8.70
CA ARG A 176 -12.57 -15.14 9.47
C ARG A 176 -13.26 -14.08 8.59
N LEU A 177 -12.78 -13.92 7.37
CA LEU A 177 -13.25 -12.90 6.43
C LEU A 177 -14.29 -13.43 5.42
N ASN A 178 -14.70 -14.69 5.57
CA ASN A 178 -15.65 -15.38 4.68
C ASN A 178 -15.23 -15.34 3.20
N LEU A 179 -13.97 -15.65 2.94
CA LEU A 179 -13.36 -15.66 1.60
C LEU A 179 -13.13 -17.08 1.09
#